data_1951524ecec3bf697366053e361affac
#
_entry.id   1951524ecec3bf697366053e361affac
#
_cell.length_a   1.000
_cell.length_b   1.000
_cell.length_c   1.000
_cell.angle_alpha   90.00
_cell.angle_beta   90.00
_cell.angle_gamma   90.00
#
_symmetry.space_group_name_H-M   'P 1'
#
loop_
_entity.id
_entity.type
_entity.pdbx_description
1 polymer ?
#
loop_
_entity_poly.entity_id
_entity_poly.type
_entity_poly.pdbx_seq_one_letter_code
_entity_poly.pdbx_strand_id
1 'polypeptide(L)'
;TRFLPATKAQPKEMLPLVDKPIIQYAVEEVAASGIRKMVFITAQGKHSIENHFDSASELEKVLEGKGKTELLDKVRKTSELGKFFYVRQQQPPLGLGHAVLMAKELVSDDYFAVLLPDDVMDCQTPCLKQMIEVGEKKDAAVLAVQKTDEDGQKRYGIVKVEPTDDPRISK
;
A
#
# COMPACT_ATOMS: atom_id res chain seq x y z
N THR A 1 6.42 14.30 -10.80
CA THR A 1 6.55 14.62 -12.23
C THR A 1 6.31 13.43 -13.15
N ARG A 2 6.14 12.21 -12.61
CA ARG A 2 5.85 11.01 -13.41
C ARG A 2 4.36 10.95 -13.77
N PHE A 3 4.02 10.45 -14.96
CA PHE A 3 2.66 10.29 -15.50
C PHE A 3 1.89 11.59 -15.76
N LEU A 4 2.54 12.70 -15.97
CA LEU A 4 1.88 13.90 -16.47
C LEU A 4 1.44 13.70 -17.94
N PRO A 5 0.27 14.24 -18.34
CA PRO A 5 -0.62 15.10 -17.57
C PRO A 5 -1.66 14.35 -16.68
N ALA A 6 -1.75 13.01 -16.73
CA ALA A 6 -2.78 12.24 -16.01
C ALA A 6 -2.78 12.49 -14.49
N THR A 7 -1.60 12.73 -13.91
CA THR A 7 -1.46 13.00 -12.47
C THR A 7 -1.47 14.48 -12.10
N LYS A 8 -1.92 15.36 -13.01
CA LYS A 8 -2.02 16.80 -12.72
C LYS A 8 -3.06 17.09 -11.64
N ALA A 9 -4.20 16.41 -11.70
CA ALA A 9 -5.35 16.66 -10.85
C ALA A 9 -5.59 15.57 -9.78
N GLN A 10 -4.88 14.45 -9.86
CA GLN A 10 -5.02 13.36 -8.90
C GLN A 10 -3.68 12.66 -8.63
N PRO A 11 -3.53 12.01 -7.46
CA PRO A 11 -2.33 11.26 -7.11
C PRO A 11 -2.09 10.10 -8.08
N LYS A 12 -0.82 9.78 -8.33
CA LYS A 12 -0.45 8.62 -9.16
C LYS A 12 -0.99 7.30 -8.62
N GLU A 13 -1.14 7.22 -7.32
CA GLU A 13 -1.65 6.06 -6.60
C GLU A 13 -3.13 5.78 -6.88
N MET A 14 -3.85 6.78 -7.42
CA MET A 14 -5.25 6.68 -7.86
C MET A 14 -5.40 6.37 -9.35
N LEU A 15 -4.30 6.20 -10.10
CA LEU A 15 -4.39 5.72 -11.47
C LEU A 15 -4.91 4.28 -11.48
N PRO A 16 -5.87 3.97 -12.37
CA PRO A 16 -6.43 2.62 -12.44
C PRO A 16 -5.41 1.63 -13.02
N LEU A 17 -5.36 0.47 -12.40
CA LEU A 17 -4.74 -0.72 -12.96
C LEU A 17 -5.85 -1.76 -13.14
N VAL A 18 -6.24 -2.02 -14.38
CA VAL A 18 -7.41 -2.79 -14.79
C VAL A 18 -8.71 -2.10 -14.34
N ASP A 19 -9.28 -2.44 -13.19
CA ASP A 19 -10.62 -1.99 -12.75
C ASP A 19 -10.62 -1.24 -11.40
N LYS A 20 -9.46 -1.09 -10.78
CA LYS A 20 -9.33 -0.41 -9.47
C LYS A 20 -8.02 0.40 -9.37
N PRO A 21 -7.94 1.41 -8.48
CA PRO A 21 -6.73 2.19 -8.29
C PRO A 21 -5.56 1.34 -7.80
N ILE A 22 -4.34 1.70 -8.22
CA ILE A 22 -3.11 0.97 -7.82
C ILE A 22 -3.02 0.81 -6.30
N ILE A 23 -3.34 1.86 -5.53
CA ILE A 23 -3.29 1.82 -4.06
C ILE A 23 -4.20 0.76 -3.44
N GLN A 24 -5.32 0.41 -4.11
CA GLN A 24 -6.24 -0.60 -3.59
C GLN A 24 -5.61 -1.99 -3.58
N TYR A 25 -4.73 -2.32 -4.54
CA TYR A 25 -4.00 -3.59 -4.52
C TYR A 25 -3.12 -3.72 -3.28
N ALA A 26 -2.41 -2.66 -2.90
CA ALA A 26 -1.61 -2.66 -1.68
C ALA A 26 -2.48 -2.83 -0.42
N VAL A 27 -3.63 -2.17 -0.36
CA VAL A 27 -4.57 -2.29 0.78
C VAL A 27 -5.17 -3.69 0.87
N GLU A 28 -5.54 -4.28 -0.26
CA GLU A 28 -6.04 -5.66 -0.32
C GLU A 28 -4.97 -6.67 0.11
N GLU A 29 -3.71 -6.45 -0.28
CA GLU A 29 -2.58 -7.27 0.17
C GLU A 29 -2.40 -7.22 1.69
N VAL A 30 -2.46 -6.01 2.28
CA VAL A 30 -2.40 -5.81 3.73
C VAL A 30 -3.55 -6.54 4.43
N ALA A 31 -4.78 -6.39 3.93
CA ALA A 31 -5.95 -7.05 4.48
C ALA A 31 -5.86 -8.59 4.37
N ALA A 32 -5.39 -9.11 3.23
CA ALA A 32 -5.18 -10.55 3.00
C ALA A 32 -4.04 -11.12 3.85
N SER A 33 -3.12 -10.27 4.31
CA SER A 33 -2.05 -10.64 5.26
C SER A 33 -2.49 -10.63 6.72
N GLY A 34 -3.76 -10.32 7.01
CA GLY A 34 -4.33 -10.34 8.35
C GLY A 34 -4.25 -8.99 9.11
N ILE A 35 -3.69 -7.95 8.51
CA ILE A 35 -3.58 -6.63 9.12
C ILE A 35 -4.85 -5.83 8.82
N ARG A 36 -5.40 -5.17 9.84
CA ARG A 36 -6.63 -4.38 9.75
C ARG A 36 -6.44 -2.89 10.06
N LYS A 37 -5.36 -2.51 10.75
CA LYS A 37 -5.04 -1.13 11.06
C LYS A 37 -4.05 -0.60 10.03
N MET A 38 -4.45 0.39 9.27
CA MET A 38 -3.65 0.96 8.18
C MET A 38 -3.52 2.47 8.33
N VAL A 39 -2.31 2.96 8.22
CA VAL A 39 -2.00 4.40 8.30
C VAL A 39 -1.52 4.89 6.95
N PHE A 40 -2.29 5.74 6.32
CA PHE A 40 -1.89 6.39 5.07
C PHE A 40 -1.10 7.67 5.37
N ILE A 41 0.10 7.74 4.84
CA ILE A 41 0.87 8.98 4.86
C ILE A 41 0.55 9.75 3.59
N THR A 42 -0.24 10.80 3.75
CA THR A 42 -0.76 11.61 2.65
C THR A 42 -0.04 12.95 2.52
N ALA A 43 -0.36 13.71 1.50
CA ALA A 43 0.10 15.06 1.27
C ALA A 43 -1.05 15.95 0.81
N GLN A 44 -0.80 17.24 0.69
CA GLN A 44 -1.79 18.17 0.14
C GLN A 44 -2.26 17.71 -1.25
N GLY A 45 -3.57 17.75 -1.48
CA GLY A 45 -4.18 17.39 -2.77
C GLY A 45 -4.42 15.89 -2.98
N LYS A 46 -4.25 15.03 -1.95
CA LYS A 46 -4.47 13.59 -2.04
C LYS A 46 -5.83 13.12 -1.45
N HIS A 47 -6.84 13.99 -1.38
CA HIS A 47 -8.17 13.66 -0.83
C HIS A 47 -8.88 12.51 -1.56
N SER A 48 -8.56 12.28 -2.83
CA SER A 48 -9.14 11.15 -3.58
C SER A 48 -8.78 9.78 -3.00
N ILE A 49 -7.65 9.66 -2.30
CA ILE A 49 -7.28 8.44 -1.59
C ILE A 49 -8.18 8.25 -0.38
N GLU A 50 -8.40 9.31 0.40
CA GLU A 50 -9.28 9.31 1.57
C GLU A 50 -10.70 8.94 1.14
N ASN A 51 -11.25 9.64 0.15
CA ASN A 51 -12.59 9.41 -0.38
C ASN A 51 -12.78 8.01 -0.98
N HIS A 52 -11.73 7.38 -1.50
CA HIS A 52 -11.82 6.04 -2.09
C HIS A 52 -12.08 4.94 -1.06
N PHE A 53 -11.54 5.10 0.14
CA PHE A 53 -11.69 4.12 1.22
C PHE A 53 -12.76 4.50 2.25
N ASP A 54 -13.34 5.68 2.13
CA ASP A 54 -14.49 6.07 2.94
C ASP A 54 -15.80 5.51 2.39
N SER A 55 -16.82 5.46 3.24
CA SER A 55 -18.17 5.09 2.82
C SER A 55 -18.75 6.13 1.85
N ALA A 56 -19.35 5.66 0.77
CA ALA A 56 -19.97 6.49 -0.27
C ALA A 56 -21.50 6.42 -0.19
N SER A 57 -22.10 6.85 0.91
CA SER A 57 -23.52 6.65 1.23
C SER A 57 -24.49 7.14 0.16
N GLU A 58 -24.20 8.22 -0.56
CA GLU A 58 -25.03 8.70 -1.67
C GLU A 58 -24.96 7.76 -2.87
N LEU A 59 -23.74 7.34 -3.26
CA LEU A 59 -23.56 6.37 -4.35
C LEU A 59 -24.21 5.03 -4.00
N GLU A 60 -24.03 4.57 -2.77
CA GLU A 60 -24.63 3.31 -2.29
C GLU A 60 -26.16 3.32 -2.41
N LYS A 61 -26.82 4.39 -1.95
CA LYS A 61 -28.28 4.57 -2.11
C LYS A 61 -28.72 4.55 -3.56
N VAL A 62 -27.97 5.18 -4.46
CA VAL A 62 -28.28 5.17 -5.91
C VAL A 62 -28.15 3.78 -6.49
N LEU A 63 -27.10 3.03 -6.12
CA LEU A 63 -26.88 1.66 -6.58
C LEU A 63 -27.96 0.71 -6.07
N GLU A 64 -28.32 0.83 -4.79
CA GLU A 64 -29.39 0.06 -4.14
C GLU A 64 -30.74 0.32 -4.80
N GLY A 65 -31.11 1.59 -5.00
CA GLY A 65 -32.36 1.97 -5.68
C GLY A 65 -32.44 1.51 -7.14
N LYS A 66 -31.31 1.27 -7.80
CA LYS A 66 -31.22 0.72 -9.16
C LYS A 66 -31.05 -0.81 -9.21
N GLY A 67 -31.05 -1.49 -8.08
CA GLY A 67 -30.84 -2.94 -8.00
C GLY A 67 -29.46 -3.42 -8.46
N LYS A 68 -28.44 -2.54 -8.46
CA LYS A 68 -27.05 -2.86 -8.88
C LYS A 68 -26.24 -3.46 -7.73
N THR A 69 -26.68 -4.62 -7.25
CA THR A 69 -26.14 -5.28 -6.05
C THR A 69 -24.65 -5.60 -6.16
N GLU A 70 -24.18 -6.13 -7.29
CA GLU A 70 -22.74 -6.45 -7.48
C GLU A 70 -21.83 -5.22 -7.38
N LEU A 71 -22.27 -4.08 -7.94
CA LEU A 71 -21.51 -2.84 -7.85
C LEU A 71 -21.56 -2.25 -6.42
N LEU A 72 -22.73 -2.35 -5.78
CA LEU A 72 -22.90 -1.95 -4.39
C LEU A 72 -21.95 -2.72 -3.46
N ASP A 73 -21.89 -4.04 -3.63
CA ASP A 73 -20.99 -4.90 -2.87
C ASP A 73 -19.49 -4.55 -3.09
N LYS A 74 -19.10 -4.25 -4.33
CA LYS A 74 -17.75 -3.80 -4.64
C LYS A 74 -17.40 -2.49 -3.94
N VAL A 75 -18.32 -1.53 -3.94
CA VAL A 75 -18.11 -0.23 -3.26
C VAL A 75 -17.99 -0.42 -1.75
N ARG A 76 -18.90 -1.15 -1.13
CA ARG A 76 -18.87 -1.41 0.32
C ARG A 76 -17.63 -2.15 0.77
N LYS A 77 -17.24 -3.20 0.05
CA LYS A 77 -16.02 -3.98 0.35
C LYS A 77 -14.76 -3.13 0.39
N THR A 78 -14.67 -2.06 -0.39
CA THR A 78 -13.50 -1.19 -0.39
C THR A 78 -13.31 -0.49 0.96
N SER A 79 -14.37 0.02 1.56
CA SER A 79 -14.34 0.67 2.89
C SER A 79 -14.23 -0.33 4.06
N GLU A 80 -14.54 -1.61 3.82
CA GLU A 80 -14.48 -2.69 4.82
C GLU A 80 -13.12 -3.41 4.88
N LEU A 81 -12.17 -3.07 4.02
CA LEU A 81 -10.84 -3.71 3.96
C LEU A 81 -10.06 -3.55 5.27
N GLY A 82 -10.31 -2.49 6.05
CA GLY A 82 -9.61 -2.25 7.31
C GLY A 82 -10.10 -1.02 8.06
N LYS A 83 -9.30 -0.61 9.04
CA LYS A 83 -9.46 0.65 9.75
C LYS A 83 -8.40 1.62 9.26
N PHE A 84 -8.82 2.71 8.65
CA PHE A 84 -7.95 3.65 7.98
C PHE A 84 -7.70 4.89 8.85
N PHE A 85 -6.44 5.29 8.92
CA PHE A 85 -5.99 6.50 9.57
C PHE A 85 -5.18 7.31 8.56
N TYR A 86 -5.32 8.62 8.56
CA TYR A 86 -4.67 9.49 7.61
C TYR A 86 -3.77 10.48 8.33
N VAL A 87 -2.49 10.49 7.98
CA VAL A 87 -1.50 11.41 8.51
C VAL A 87 -0.91 12.21 7.36
N ARG A 88 -0.91 13.51 7.48
CA ARG A 88 -0.31 14.36 6.47
C ARG A 88 1.19 14.54 6.74
N GLN A 89 2.01 14.20 5.74
CA GLN A 89 3.43 14.52 5.79
C GLN A 89 3.61 16.05 5.82
N GLN A 90 4.36 16.55 6.79
CA GLN A 90 4.66 17.96 6.93
C GLN A 90 5.57 18.47 5.81
N GLN A 91 5.45 19.76 5.50
CA GLN A 91 6.25 20.42 4.47
C GLN A 91 7.48 21.12 5.09
N PRO A 92 8.63 21.10 4.42
CA PRO A 92 8.92 20.37 3.16
C PRO A 92 9.06 18.85 3.39
N PRO A 93 8.69 18.03 2.41
CA PRO A 93 8.86 16.58 2.54
C PRO A 93 10.35 16.20 2.48
N LEU A 94 10.82 15.48 3.50
CA LEU A 94 12.23 15.09 3.63
C LEU A 94 12.51 13.63 3.16
N GLY A 95 11.64 13.09 2.30
CA GLY A 95 11.81 11.75 1.74
C GLY A 95 11.00 10.67 2.45
N LEU A 96 11.27 9.40 2.06
CA LEU A 96 10.50 8.23 2.51
C LEU A 96 10.63 7.99 4.02
N GLY A 97 11.83 8.05 4.57
CA GLY A 97 12.02 7.86 6.02
C GLY A 97 11.25 8.88 6.85
N HIS A 98 11.18 10.15 6.39
CA HIS A 98 10.37 11.16 7.05
C HIS A 98 8.86 10.84 6.96
N ALA A 99 8.39 10.33 5.82
CA ALA A 99 7.01 9.90 5.70
C ALA A 99 6.68 8.78 6.71
N VAL A 100 7.52 7.76 6.81
CA VAL A 100 7.34 6.68 7.80
C VAL A 100 7.33 7.24 9.24
N LEU A 101 8.24 8.16 9.56
CA LEU A 101 8.33 8.78 10.87
C LEU A 101 7.04 9.52 11.28
N MET A 102 6.25 10.04 10.33
CA MET A 102 4.97 10.70 10.62
C MET A 102 3.93 9.75 11.24
N ALA A 103 4.08 8.44 11.06
CA ALA A 103 3.19 7.46 11.69
C ALA A 103 3.59 7.09 13.13
N LYS A 104 4.73 7.57 13.65
CA LYS A 104 5.30 7.14 14.94
C LYS A 104 4.28 7.13 16.09
N GLU A 105 3.49 8.18 16.22
CA GLU A 105 2.54 8.32 17.32
C GLU A 105 1.28 7.43 17.17
N LEU A 106 1.08 6.83 15.98
CA LEU A 106 -0.04 5.93 15.70
C LEU A 106 0.36 4.46 15.70
N VAL A 107 1.66 4.19 15.63
CA VAL A 107 2.23 2.84 15.68
C VAL A 107 2.68 2.57 17.10
N SER A 108 1.94 1.68 17.78
CA SER A 108 2.21 1.28 19.17
C SER A 108 2.73 -0.14 19.29
N ASP A 109 2.79 -0.86 18.18
CA ASP A 109 3.21 -2.26 18.12
C ASP A 109 4.72 -2.34 17.88
N ASP A 110 5.36 -3.41 18.32
CA ASP A 110 6.79 -3.65 18.14
C ASP A 110 7.16 -3.85 16.66
N TYR A 111 6.21 -4.34 15.87
CA TYR A 111 6.37 -4.56 14.43
C TYR A 111 5.33 -3.78 13.63
N PHE A 112 5.75 -3.25 12.50
CA PHE A 112 4.86 -2.63 11.52
C PHE A 112 5.35 -2.90 10.11
N ALA A 113 4.43 -2.88 9.14
CA ALA A 113 4.75 -3.02 7.74
C ALA A 113 4.73 -1.65 7.03
N VAL A 114 5.62 -1.49 6.07
CA VAL A 114 5.66 -0.33 5.17
C VAL A 114 5.48 -0.83 3.74
N LEU A 115 4.42 -0.35 3.07
CA LEU A 115 4.17 -0.66 1.66
C LEU A 115 4.25 0.61 0.82
N LEU A 116 4.85 0.49 -0.34
CA LEU A 116 4.83 1.52 -1.36
C LEU A 116 3.72 1.18 -2.35
N PRO A 117 2.73 2.05 -2.55
CA PRO A 117 1.52 1.71 -3.31
C PRO A 117 1.74 1.54 -4.81
N ASP A 118 2.92 1.82 -5.32
CA ASP A 118 3.32 1.63 -6.71
C ASP A 118 4.10 0.31 -6.94
N ASP A 119 4.35 -0.46 -5.88
CA ASP A 119 4.93 -1.80 -5.95
C ASP A 119 3.81 -2.84 -5.76
N VAL A 120 3.23 -3.32 -6.87
CA VAL A 120 2.16 -4.33 -6.86
C VAL A 120 2.76 -5.71 -7.06
N MET A 121 2.49 -6.60 -6.09
CA MET A 121 2.98 -7.99 -6.11
C MET A 121 1.85 -8.93 -6.53
N ASP A 122 2.07 -9.69 -7.60
CA ASP A 122 1.14 -10.75 -8.03
C ASP A 122 1.64 -12.11 -7.52
N CYS A 123 1.11 -12.55 -6.37
CA CYS A 123 1.52 -13.77 -5.69
C CYS A 123 0.29 -14.54 -5.19
N GLN A 124 0.34 -15.87 -5.21
CA GLN A 124 -0.70 -16.71 -4.60
C GLN A 124 -0.81 -16.47 -3.08
N THR A 125 0.32 -16.41 -2.39
CA THR A 125 0.40 -15.97 -0.99
C THR A 125 0.87 -14.53 -0.99
N PRO A 126 0.16 -13.58 -0.37
CA PRO A 126 0.57 -12.19 -0.31
C PRO A 126 2.04 -12.03 0.11
N CYS A 127 2.79 -11.18 -0.58
CA CYS A 127 4.21 -10.96 -0.30
C CYS A 127 4.39 -10.49 1.16
N LEU A 128 3.56 -9.56 1.61
CA LEU A 128 3.58 -9.09 2.98
C LEU A 128 3.36 -10.21 4.00
N LYS A 129 2.45 -11.15 3.74
CA LYS A 129 2.24 -12.31 4.63
C LYS A 129 3.50 -13.16 4.75
N GLN A 130 4.17 -13.42 3.63
CA GLN A 130 5.44 -14.14 3.62
C GLN A 130 6.53 -13.38 4.41
N MET A 131 6.57 -12.05 4.28
CA MET A 131 7.51 -11.22 5.03
C MET A 131 7.26 -11.27 6.54
N ILE A 132 5.99 -11.23 6.96
CA ILE A 132 5.60 -11.35 8.38
C ILE A 132 6.09 -12.68 8.95
N GLU A 133 5.81 -13.80 8.26
CA GLU A 133 6.25 -15.13 8.68
C GLU A 133 7.78 -15.24 8.86
N VAL A 134 8.53 -14.59 7.96
CA VAL A 134 10.00 -14.53 8.06
C VAL A 134 10.45 -13.65 9.22
N GLY A 135 9.84 -12.47 9.36
CA GLY A 135 10.16 -11.51 10.43
C GLY A 135 9.95 -12.11 11.82
N GLU A 136 8.78 -12.72 12.05
CA GLU A 136 8.46 -13.40 13.30
C GLU A 136 9.41 -14.57 13.60
N LYS A 137 9.69 -15.40 12.59
CA LYS A 137 10.59 -16.55 12.74
C LYS A 137 12.03 -16.15 13.03
N LYS A 138 12.51 -15.03 12.48
CA LYS A 138 13.89 -14.57 12.58
C LYS A 138 14.09 -13.49 13.63
N ASP A 139 12.99 -12.95 14.17
CA ASP A 139 13.00 -11.76 15.06
C ASP A 139 13.83 -10.60 14.47
N ALA A 140 13.54 -10.27 13.22
CA ALA A 140 14.34 -9.33 12.44
C ALA A 140 13.47 -8.51 11.46
N ALA A 141 13.96 -7.34 11.10
CA ALA A 141 13.39 -6.55 10.01
C ALA A 141 13.58 -7.29 8.68
N VAL A 142 12.53 -7.27 7.84
CA VAL A 142 12.52 -7.95 6.54
C VAL A 142 12.29 -6.91 5.45
N LEU A 143 13.07 -7.00 4.37
CA LEU A 143 12.92 -6.17 3.18
C LEU A 143 12.63 -7.06 1.97
N ALA A 144 11.54 -6.78 1.27
CA ALA A 144 11.27 -7.42 -0.02
C ALA A 144 12.22 -6.84 -1.08
N VAL A 145 12.90 -7.71 -1.81
CA VAL A 145 13.83 -7.33 -2.87
C VAL A 145 13.60 -8.21 -4.10
N GLN A 146 13.93 -7.68 -5.27
CA GLN A 146 13.91 -8.47 -6.49
C GLN A 146 15.24 -8.36 -7.23
N LYS A 147 15.57 -9.39 -7.99
CA LYS A 147 16.74 -9.35 -8.87
C LYS A 147 16.51 -8.35 -9.99
N THR A 148 17.54 -7.60 -10.33
CA THR A 148 17.51 -6.62 -11.42
C THR A 148 18.73 -6.77 -12.31
N ASP A 149 18.63 -6.24 -13.52
CA ASP A 149 19.71 -6.14 -14.50
C ASP A 149 20.59 -4.90 -14.25
N GLU A 150 21.58 -4.68 -15.11
CA GLU A 150 22.50 -3.55 -15.02
C GLU A 150 21.79 -2.19 -15.14
N ASP A 151 20.71 -2.11 -15.93
CA ASP A 151 19.96 -0.87 -16.08
C ASP A 151 19.09 -0.58 -14.84
N GLY A 152 18.56 -1.59 -14.21
CA GLY A 152 17.86 -1.48 -12.94
C GLY A 152 18.82 -1.05 -11.81
N GLN A 153 20.07 -1.53 -11.81
CA GLN A 153 21.07 -1.11 -10.82
C GLN A 153 21.36 0.40 -10.83
N LYS A 154 21.16 1.07 -11.96
CA LYS A 154 21.32 2.52 -12.09
C LYS A 154 20.10 3.30 -11.59
N ARG A 155 18.95 2.65 -11.43
CA ARG A 155 17.66 3.28 -11.14
C ARG A 155 17.15 3.01 -9.74
N TYR A 156 17.49 1.87 -9.15
CA TYR A 156 16.99 1.38 -7.90
C TYR A 156 18.05 1.37 -6.80
N GLY A 157 17.61 1.35 -5.58
CA GLY A 157 18.50 1.06 -4.45
C GLY A 157 18.96 -0.39 -4.50
N ILE A 158 20.28 -0.59 -4.39
CA ILE A 158 20.89 -1.92 -4.45
C ILE A 158 21.33 -2.33 -3.05
N VAL A 159 20.99 -3.54 -2.66
CA VAL A 159 21.42 -4.15 -1.42
C VAL A 159 22.45 -5.25 -1.71
N LYS A 160 23.48 -5.32 -0.87
CA LYS A 160 24.38 -6.46 -0.86
C LYS A 160 23.79 -7.52 0.06
N VAL A 161 23.69 -8.74 -0.45
CA VAL A 161 23.07 -9.84 0.28
C VAL A 161 24.04 -11.03 0.40
N GLU A 162 23.88 -11.80 1.46
CA GLU A 162 24.55 -13.07 1.67
C GLU A 162 23.50 -14.19 1.60
N PRO A 163 23.78 -15.29 0.88
CA PRO A 163 22.83 -16.40 0.76
C PRO A 163 22.61 -17.08 2.11
N THR A 164 21.42 -17.64 2.27
CA THR A 164 21.08 -18.52 3.40
C THR A 164 20.68 -19.91 2.91
N ASP A 165 20.33 -20.81 3.81
CA ASP A 165 19.85 -22.16 3.47
C ASP A 165 18.49 -22.12 2.76
N ASP A 166 17.68 -21.08 2.95
CA ASP A 166 16.45 -20.87 2.20
C ASP A 166 16.74 -19.95 0.99
N PRO A 167 16.58 -20.44 -0.26
CA PRO A 167 16.93 -19.67 -1.45
C PRO A 167 16.08 -18.40 -1.65
N ARG A 168 14.98 -18.26 -0.90
CA ARG A 168 14.13 -17.06 -0.90
C ARG A 168 14.59 -16.00 0.09
N ILE A 169 15.49 -16.35 1.01
CA ILE A 169 15.93 -15.48 2.11
C ILE A 169 17.42 -15.25 1.99
N SER A 170 17.84 -14.01 2.07
CA SER A 170 19.23 -13.59 2.15
C SER A 170 19.44 -12.67 3.37
N LYS A 171 20.68 -12.57 3.83
CA LYS A 171 21.11 -11.65 4.90
C LYS A 171 21.84 -10.44 4.35
#